data_55644ec2ea0f1c1ac305b19d01ecf71d
#
_entry.id   55644ec2ea0f1c1ac305b19d01ecf71d
#
_cell.length_a   1.000
_cell.length_b   1.000
_cell.length_c   1.000
_cell.angle_alpha   90.00
_cell.angle_beta   90.00
_cell.angle_gamma   90.00
#
_symmetry.space_group_name_H-M   'P 1'
#
loop_
_entity.id
_entity.type
_entity.pdbx_description
1 polymer ?
#
loop_
_entity_poly.entity_id
_entity_poly.type
_entity_poly.pdbx_seq_one_letter_code
_entity_poly.pdbx_strand_id
1 'polypeptide(L)'
;AGKLMAKSVKIAKKQLSNYLDGKLGIIIDGTGASSNALGKKKKRIEDLGYDCYMIFVSTSLETAMERNQKRKERTLLDKVVERSWQAVMDNLKTYKSMFSSNFSEVSTEGEAGKNLPPGVISSVNKFLRKPPKNKIAIKYLKHAKELL
;
A
#
# COMPACT_ATOMS: atom_id res chain seq x y z
N ALA A 1 -19.42 11.83 14.86
CA ALA A 1 -18.24 11.40 14.09
C ALA A 1 -17.96 9.89 14.24
N GLY A 2 -17.91 9.31 15.45
CA GLY A 2 -17.55 7.91 15.66
C GLY A 2 -18.45 6.87 14.99
N LYS A 3 -19.77 7.04 15.02
CA LYS A 3 -20.73 6.12 14.38
C LYS A 3 -20.59 6.09 12.86
N LEU A 4 -20.36 7.24 12.21
CA LEU A 4 -20.13 7.34 10.76
C LEU A 4 -18.82 6.65 10.37
N MET A 5 -17.77 6.87 11.13
CA MET A 5 -16.47 6.24 10.92
C MET A 5 -16.54 4.71 11.04
N ALA A 6 -17.24 4.18 12.05
CA ALA A 6 -17.43 2.74 12.21
C ALA A 6 -18.21 2.13 11.02
N LYS A 7 -19.25 2.82 10.53
CA LYS A 7 -20.01 2.39 9.34
C LYS A 7 -19.15 2.39 8.09
N SER A 8 -18.35 3.43 7.86
CA SER A 8 -17.43 3.53 6.72
C SER A 8 -16.40 2.41 6.71
N VAL A 9 -15.81 2.10 7.88
CA VAL A 9 -14.85 0.99 8.01
C VAL A 9 -15.51 -0.36 7.69
N LYS A 10 -16.76 -0.58 8.14
CA LYS A 10 -17.51 -1.82 7.83
C LYS A 10 -17.77 -1.97 6.33
N ILE A 11 -18.16 -0.88 5.67
CA ILE A 11 -18.39 -0.87 4.21
C ILE A 11 -17.09 -1.16 3.46
N ALA A 12 -15.98 -0.48 3.80
CA ALA A 12 -14.69 -0.68 3.18
C ALA A 12 -14.18 -2.13 3.33
N LYS A 13 -14.38 -2.74 4.51
CA LYS A 13 -14.04 -4.16 4.73
C LYS A 13 -14.87 -5.09 3.85
N LYS A 14 -16.18 -4.83 3.71
CA LYS A 14 -17.04 -5.63 2.84
C LYS A 14 -16.64 -5.49 1.36
N GLN A 15 -16.35 -4.28 0.90
CA GLN A 15 -15.87 -4.06 -0.47
C GLN A 15 -14.55 -4.79 -0.73
N LEU A 16 -13.58 -4.69 0.19
CA LEU A 16 -12.33 -5.41 0.06
C LEU A 16 -12.56 -6.93 -0.03
N SER A 17 -13.44 -7.50 0.79
CA SER A 17 -13.79 -8.91 0.69
C SER A 17 -14.32 -9.27 -0.69
N ASN A 18 -15.30 -8.52 -1.20
CA ASN A 18 -15.88 -8.76 -2.52
C ASN A 18 -14.84 -8.71 -3.65
N TYR A 19 -13.90 -7.76 -3.58
CA TYR A 19 -12.81 -7.65 -4.57
C TYR A 19 -11.83 -8.83 -4.49
N LEU A 20 -11.52 -9.28 -3.28
CA LEU A 20 -10.68 -10.46 -3.07
C LEU A 20 -11.35 -11.74 -3.57
N ASP A 21 -12.64 -11.90 -3.31
CA ASP A 21 -13.44 -13.03 -3.78
C ASP A 21 -13.52 -13.05 -5.32
N GLY A 22 -13.69 -11.86 -5.93
CA GLY A 22 -13.69 -11.68 -7.39
C GLY A 22 -12.31 -11.73 -8.06
N LYS A 23 -11.23 -11.95 -7.31
CA LYS A 23 -9.83 -11.96 -7.82
C LYS A 23 -9.44 -10.69 -8.58
N LEU A 24 -10.00 -9.55 -8.19
CA LEU A 24 -9.72 -8.25 -8.82
C LEU A 24 -8.37 -7.69 -8.35
N GLY A 25 -7.73 -6.87 -9.20
CA GLY A 25 -6.57 -6.07 -8.79
C GLY A 25 -6.95 -5.07 -7.69
N ILE A 26 -6.10 -4.94 -6.66
CA ILE A 26 -6.40 -4.13 -5.47
C ILE A 26 -5.26 -3.17 -5.18
N ILE A 27 -5.60 -1.91 -4.93
CA ILE A 27 -4.70 -0.91 -4.37
C ILE A 27 -5.14 -0.65 -2.92
N ILE A 28 -4.22 -0.81 -1.97
CA ILE A 28 -4.47 -0.56 -0.56
C ILE A 28 -3.64 0.65 -0.13
N ASP A 29 -4.32 1.76 0.12
CA ASP A 29 -3.71 2.95 0.72
C ASP A 29 -3.62 2.80 2.24
N GLY A 30 -2.51 3.25 2.82
CA GLY A 30 -2.27 3.19 4.24
C GLY A 30 -1.01 3.95 4.67
N THR A 31 -0.95 4.34 5.93
CA THR A 31 0.16 5.14 6.48
C THR A 31 1.48 4.38 6.58
N GLY A 32 1.45 3.06 6.67
CA GLY A 32 2.67 2.27 6.87
C GLY A 32 3.32 2.41 8.26
N ALA A 33 2.60 2.91 9.26
CA ALA A 33 3.16 3.10 10.61
C ALA A 33 3.38 1.80 11.40
N SER A 34 2.81 0.67 10.98
CA SER A 34 2.96 -0.62 11.64
C SER A 34 3.34 -1.72 10.65
N SER A 35 4.60 -2.13 10.68
CA SER A 35 5.11 -3.22 9.85
C SER A 35 4.48 -4.57 10.21
N ASN A 36 4.16 -4.82 11.48
CA ASN A 36 3.47 -6.04 11.91
C ASN A 36 2.05 -6.13 11.31
N ALA A 37 1.26 -5.05 11.41
CA ALA A 37 -0.09 -5.02 10.84
C ALA A 37 -0.07 -5.17 9.32
N LEU A 38 0.89 -4.53 8.64
CA LEU A 38 1.06 -4.63 7.19
C LEU A 38 1.51 -6.04 6.79
N GLY A 39 2.45 -6.65 7.50
CA GLY A 39 2.90 -8.01 7.25
C GLY A 39 1.78 -9.04 7.39
N LYS A 40 0.93 -8.93 8.42
CA LYS A 40 -0.26 -9.77 8.58
C LYS A 40 -1.24 -9.61 7.42
N LYS A 41 -1.46 -8.36 6.96
CA LYS A 41 -2.33 -8.07 5.82
C LYS A 41 -1.75 -8.64 4.52
N LYS A 42 -0.46 -8.44 4.26
CA LYS A 42 0.26 -8.99 3.11
C LYS A 42 0.12 -10.51 3.09
N LYS A 43 0.46 -11.19 4.19
CA LYS A 43 0.35 -12.64 4.29
C LYS A 43 -1.07 -13.13 3.97
N ARG A 44 -2.10 -12.52 4.57
CA ARG A 44 -3.50 -12.88 4.31
C ARG A 44 -3.86 -12.76 2.82
N ILE A 45 -3.38 -11.74 2.13
CA ILE A 45 -3.64 -11.51 0.71
C ILE A 45 -2.89 -12.53 -0.14
N GLU A 46 -1.64 -12.83 0.21
CA GLU A 46 -0.84 -13.88 -0.45
C GLU A 46 -1.44 -15.28 -0.26
N ASP A 47 -1.99 -15.58 0.92
CA ASP A 47 -2.71 -16.83 1.19
C ASP A 47 -3.98 -16.99 0.31
N LEU A 48 -4.50 -15.89 -0.25
CA LEU A 48 -5.60 -15.88 -1.22
C LEU A 48 -5.14 -15.98 -2.70
N GLY A 49 -3.84 -16.02 -2.93
CA GLY A 49 -3.26 -16.20 -4.25
C GLY A 49 -2.68 -14.95 -4.90
N TYR A 50 -2.65 -13.81 -4.22
CA TYR A 50 -2.10 -12.58 -4.79
C TYR A 50 -0.58 -12.51 -4.66
N ASP A 51 0.06 -11.90 -5.62
CA ASP A 51 1.40 -11.32 -5.48
C ASP A 51 1.25 -9.85 -5.06
N CYS A 52 2.11 -9.39 -4.14
CA CYS A 52 2.06 -8.05 -3.58
C CYS A 52 3.23 -7.18 -4.05
N TYR A 53 2.95 -5.91 -4.29
CA TYR A 53 3.95 -4.89 -4.58
C TYR A 53 3.77 -3.71 -3.63
N MET A 54 4.85 -3.09 -3.18
CA MET A 54 4.81 -1.90 -2.34
C MET A 54 5.41 -0.69 -3.03
N ILE A 55 4.66 0.40 -3.04
CA ILE A 55 5.18 1.74 -3.31
C ILE A 55 5.24 2.46 -1.97
N PHE A 56 6.45 2.70 -1.50
CA PHE A 56 6.72 3.45 -0.27
C PHE A 56 6.90 4.91 -0.63
N VAL A 57 6.00 5.75 -0.14
CA VAL A 57 6.03 7.19 -0.38
C VAL A 57 6.68 7.87 0.81
N SER A 58 7.84 8.49 0.58
CA SER A 58 8.62 9.20 1.60
C SER A 58 8.56 10.72 1.42
N THR A 59 8.75 11.43 2.51
CA THR A 59 8.94 12.88 2.56
C THR A 59 9.75 13.23 3.81
N SER A 60 10.36 14.42 3.87
CA SER A 60 10.99 14.91 5.11
C SER A 60 9.96 15.18 6.19
N LEU A 61 10.39 15.21 7.44
CA LEU A 61 9.54 15.61 8.56
C LEU A 61 9.04 17.06 8.39
N GLU A 62 9.92 17.93 7.92
CA GLU A 62 9.61 19.33 7.66
C GLU A 62 8.47 19.48 6.65
N THR A 63 8.59 18.82 5.49
CA THR A 63 7.54 18.81 4.46
C THR A 63 6.25 18.16 4.97
N ALA A 64 6.32 17.14 5.80
CA ALA A 64 5.14 16.52 6.39
C ALA A 64 4.42 17.47 7.34
N MET A 65 5.16 18.22 8.17
CA MET A 65 4.63 19.27 9.06
C MET A 65 3.98 20.40 8.29
N GLU A 66 4.68 20.94 7.28
CA GLU A 66 4.17 21.99 6.41
C GLU A 66 2.85 21.58 5.74
N ARG A 67 2.81 20.37 5.17
CA ARG A 67 1.58 19.83 4.55
C ARG A 67 0.45 19.64 5.56
N ASN A 68 0.77 19.25 6.80
CA ASN A 68 -0.20 19.13 7.86
C ASN A 68 -0.82 20.48 8.22
N GLN A 69 -0.01 21.54 8.34
CA GLN A 69 -0.48 22.90 8.66
C GLN A 69 -1.37 23.48 7.54
N LYS A 70 -1.12 23.14 6.27
CA LYS A 70 -1.95 23.53 5.13
C LYS A 70 -3.33 22.86 5.08
N ARG A 71 -3.61 21.86 5.91
CA ARG A 71 -4.91 21.17 5.97
C ARG A 71 -5.92 21.98 6.77
N LYS A 72 -6.94 22.53 6.12
CA LYS A 72 -7.95 23.40 6.76
C LYS A 72 -8.83 22.69 7.79
N GLU A 73 -9.19 21.43 7.56
CA GLU A 73 -10.23 20.72 8.33
C GLU A 73 -9.74 19.52 9.15
N ARG A 74 -8.51 19.06 8.93
CA ARG A 74 -7.96 17.85 9.56
C ARG A 74 -6.51 18.00 9.96
N THR A 75 -6.14 19.18 10.45
CA THR A 75 -4.81 19.42 11.01
C THR A 75 -4.62 18.57 12.26
N LEU A 76 -3.51 17.86 12.32
CA LEU A 76 -3.11 17.07 13.47
C LEU A 76 -2.13 17.86 14.33
N LEU A 77 -2.01 17.50 15.61
CA LEU A 77 -0.97 18.03 16.48
C LEU A 77 0.41 17.64 15.95
N ASP A 78 1.37 18.53 15.98
CA ASP A 78 2.73 18.31 15.44
C ASP A 78 3.38 17.04 16.01
N LYS A 79 3.27 16.79 17.31
CA LYS A 79 3.74 15.55 17.96
C LYS A 79 3.13 14.28 17.36
N VAL A 80 1.90 14.34 16.85
CA VAL A 80 1.24 13.20 16.21
C VAL A 80 1.83 12.96 14.82
N VAL A 81 2.09 14.04 14.08
CA VAL A 81 2.74 13.97 12.76
C VAL A 81 4.14 13.42 12.88
N GLU A 82 4.96 13.98 13.78
CA GLU A 82 6.33 13.54 14.06
C GLU A 82 6.40 12.05 14.43
N ARG A 83 5.58 11.63 15.41
CA ARG A 83 5.52 10.23 15.84
C ARG A 83 5.11 9.29 14.72
N SER A 84 4.13 9.71 13.90
CA SER A 84 3.67 8.89 12.76
C SER A 84 4.74 8.82 11.69
N TRP A 85 5.40 9.93 11.37
CA TRP A 85 6.50 9.99 10.41
C TRP A 85 7.65 9.10 10.84
N GLN A 86 8.11 9.22 12.09
CA GLN A 86 9.18 8.41 12.63
C GLN A 86 8.84 6.91 12.55
N ALA A 87 7.63 6.52 12.97
CA ALA A 87 7.20 5.13 12.91
C ALA A 87 7.18 4.56 11.47
N VAL A 88 6.88 5.39 10.47
CA VAL A 88 6.93 5.00 9.05
C VAL A 88 8.37 4.84 8.60
N MET A 89 9.24 5.80 8.91
CA MET A 89 10.66 5.77 8.48
C MET A 89 11.44 4.62 9.14
N ASP A 90 11.18 4.32 10.40
CA ASP A 90 11.77 3.19 11.13
C ASP A 90 11.43 1.84 10.46
N ASN A 91 10.27 1.75 9.83
CA ASN A 91 9.83 0.54 9.13
C ASN A 91 10.40 0.39 7.71
N LEU A 92 11.06 1.38 7.14
CA LEU A 92 11.53 1.37 5.75
C LEU A 92 12.40 0.14 5.43
N LYS A 93 13.39 -0.15 6.29
CA LYS A 93 14.28 -1.32 6.12
C LYS A 93 13.48 -2.64 6.16
N THR A 94 12.52 -2.73 7.07
CA THR A 94 11.63 -3.88 7.19
C THR A 94 10.79 -4.07 5.93
N TYR A 95 10.25 -2.99 5.37
CA TYR A 95 9.46 -3.05 4.13
C TYR A 95 10.31 -3.43 2.92
N LYS A 96 11.51 -2.89 2.78
CA LYS A 96 12.47 -3.31 1.74
C LYS A 96 12.74 -4.81 1.79
N SER A 97 12.95 -5.36 2.97
CA SER A 97 13.13 -6.80 3.16
C SER A 97 11.85 -7.59 2.85
N MET A 98 10.69 -7.13 3.34
CA MET A 98 9.40 -7.83 3.22
C MET A 98 8.91 -7.95 1.78
N PHE A 99 9.17 -6.95 0.93
CA PHE A 99 8.73 -6.90 -0.46
C PHE A 99 9.85 -7.20 -1.46
N SER A 100 11.10 -7.14 -1.02
CA SER A 100 12.28 -7.48 -1.81
C SER A 100 12.28 -6.79 -3.20
N SER A 101 12.28 -7.54 -4.30
CA SER A 101 12.23 -6.99 -5.67
C SER A 101 10.89 -6.34 -6.05
N ASN A 102 9.86 -6.50 -5.25
CA ASN A 102 8.53 -5.91 -5.44
C ASN A 102 8.35 -4.64 -4.57
N PHE A 103 9.39 -3.84 -4.45
CA PHE A 103 9.41 -2.60 -3.67
C PHE A 103 9.91 -1.44 -4.51
N SER A 104 9.24 -0.31 -4.43
CA SER A 104 9.74 0.98 -4.93
C SER A 104 9.57 2.05 -3.88
N GLU A 105 10.56 2.92 -3.75
CA GLU A 105 10.52 4.11 -2.94
C GLU A 105 10.32 5.34 -3.82
N VAL A 106 9.42 6.22 -3.41
CA VAL A 106 9.10 7.47 -4.10
C VAL A 106 9.22 8.61 -3.11
N SER A 107 10.14 9.54 -3.36
CA SER A 107 10.17 10.80 -2.63
C SER A 107 9.13 11.76 -3.19
N THR A 108 8.45 12.48 -2.31
CA THR A 108 7.51 13.55 -2.67
C THR A 108 8.06 14.93 -2.32
N GLU A 109 9.37 15.07 -2.20
CA GLU A 109 10.02 16.35 -1.96
C GLU A 109 9.96 17.25 -3.20
N GLY A 110 9.73 18.54 -3.00
CA GLY A 110 9.76 19.57 -4.03
C GLY A 110 8.86 19.23 -5.24
N GLU A 111 9.38 19.46 -6.43
CA GLU A 111 8.70 19.16 -7.70
C GLU A 111 8.53 17.65 -7.97
N ALA A 112 9.31 16.80 -7.32
CA ALA A 112 9.18 15.33 -7.45
C ALA A 112 7.80 14.83 -7.03
N GLY A 113 7.07 15.57 -6.18
CA GLY A 113 5.69 15.24 -5.79
C GLY A 113 4.64 15.39 -6.90
N LYS A 114 4.97 16.05 -8.00
CA LYS A 114 4.03 16.29 -9.12
C LYS A 114 4.02 15.16 -10.16
N ASN A 115 5.13 14.47 -10.32
CA ASN A 115 5.28 13.41 -11.31
C ASN A 115 5.91 12.17 -10.69
N LEU A 116 5.35 10.99 -10.97
CA LEU A 116 5.97 9.73 -10.57
C LEU A 116 7.28 9.53 -11.34
N PRO A 117 8.38 9.16 -10.67
CA PRO A 117 9.64 8.86 -11.34
C PRO A 117 9.44 7.75 -12.40
N PRO A 118 9.98 7.89 -13.61
CA PRO A 118 9.82 6.91 -14.70
C PRO A 118 10.22 5.49 -14.29
N GLY A 119 11.23 5.36 -13.45
CA GLY A 119 11.68 4.07 -12.91
C GLY A 119 10.63 3.35 -12.05
N VAL A 120 9.79 4.09 -11.32
CA VAL A 120 8.70 3.52 -10.52
C VAL A 120 7.62 2.98 -11.43
N ILE A 121 7.21 3.77 -12.43
CA ILE A 121 6.20 3.36 -13.43
C ILE A 121 6.67 2.10 -14.16
N SER A 122 7.93 2.08 -14.60
CA SER A 122 8.53 0.91 -15.24
C SER A 122 8.52 -0.33 -14.35
N SER A 123 8.89 -0.18 -13.08
CA SER A 123 8.92 -1.28 -12.10
C SER A 123 7.53 -1.84 -11.82
N VAL A 124 6.52 -0.98 -11.65
CA VAL A 124 5.13 -1.39 -11.46
C VAL A 124 4.59 -2.07 -12.71
N ASN A 125 4.81 -1.51 -13.90
CA ASN A 125 4.40 -2.13 -15.16
C ASN A 125 5.06 -3.50 -15.37
N LYS A 126 6.35 -3.63 -15.03
CA LYS A 126 7.05 -4.91 -15.08
C LYS A 126 6.44 -5.93 -14.11
N PHE A 127 6.04 -5.50 -12.93
CA PHE A 127 5.35 -6.37 -11.96
C PHE A 127 3.98 -6.81 -12.49
N LEU A 128 3.15 -5.89 -13.00
CA LEU A 128 1.79 -6.18 -13.49
C LEU A 128 1.78 -7.08 -14.73
N ARG A 129 2.83 -7.03 -15.57
CA ARG A 129 2.94 -7.86 -16.78
C ARG A 129 3.52 -9.25 -16.53
N LYS A 130 4.11 -9.49 -15.36
CA LYS A 130 4.66 -10.81 -15.04
C LYS A 130 3.53 -11.80 -14.74
N PRO A 131 3.66 -13.05 -15.18
CA PRO A 131 2.81 -14.10 -14.68
C PRO A 131 2.89 -14.18 -13.16
N PRO A 132 1.79 -14.49 -12.47
CA PRO A 132 1.80 -14.63 -11.03
C PRO A 132 2.76 -15.73 -10.60
N LYS A 133 3.47 -15.51 -9.50
CA LYS A 133 4.37 -16.48 -8.88
C LYS A 133 3.69 -17.28 -7.78
N ASN A 134 2.59 -16.79 -7.26
CA ASN A 134 1.83 -17.46 -6.21
C ASN A 134 1.22 -18.76 -6.77
N LYS A 135 1.51 -19.87 -6.10
CA LYS A 135 1.05 -21.20 -6.52
C LYS A 135 -0.48 -21.32 -6.62
N ILE A 136 -1.20 -20.62 -5.74
CA ILE A 136 -2.67 -20.60 -5.74
C ILE A 136 -3.19 -19.89 -6.99
N ALA A 137 -2.60 -18.74 -7.35
CA ALA A 137 -2.95 -18.04 -8.58
C ALA A 137 -2.65 -18.85 -9.83
N ILE A 138 -1.49 -19.50 -9.88
CA ILE A 138 -1.11 -20.36 -11.01
C ILE A 138 -2.13 -21.49 -11.20
N LYS A 139 -2.51 -22.17 -10.12
CA LYS A 139 -3.53 -23.23 -10.15
C LYS A 139 -4.90 -22.71 -10.62
N TYR A 140 -5.31 -21.55 -10.09
CA TYR A 140 -6.57 -20.91 -10.48
C TYR A 140 -6.61 -20.56 -11.97
N LEU A 141 -5.56 -19.91 -12.49
CA LEU A 141 -5.46 -19.55 -13.90
C LEU A 141 -5.40 -20.75 -14.85
N LYS A 142 -4.74 -21.84 -14.44
CA LYS A 142 -4.76 -23.08 -15.20
C LYS A 142 -6.18 -23.62 -15.34
N HIS A 143 -6.89 -23.73 -14.23
CA HIS A 143 -8.28 -24.21 -14.23
C HIS A 143 -9.22 -23.29 -15.02
N ALA A 144 -9.07 -21.97 -14.88
CA ALA A 144 -9.87 -21.00 -15.64
C ALA A 144 -9.67 -21.12 -17.16
N LYS A 145 -8.47 -21.47 -17.63
CA LYS A 145 -8.20 -21.72 -19.05
C LYS A 145 -8.78 -23.04 -19.58
N GLU A 146 -8.98 -24.01 -18.71
CA GLU A 146 -9.60 -25.29 -19.07
C GLU A 146 -11.11 -25.18 -19.25
N LEU A 147 -11.73 -24.05 -18.77
CA LEU A 147 -13.16 -23.77 -18.85
C LEU A 147 -13.55 -22.88 -20.02
N LEU A 148 -12.56 -22.32 -20.75
CA LEU A 148 -12.75 -21.46 -21.94
C LEU A 148 -12.48 -22.24 -23.21
#